data_ee90075136e504f6d1c7fa7d0ce5572c
#
_entry.id   ee90075136e504f6d1c7fa7d0ce5572c
#
_cell.length_a   1.000
_cell.length_b   1.000
_cell.length_c   1.000
_cell.angle_alpha   90.00
_cell.angle_beta   90.00
_cell.angle_gamma   90.00
#
_symmetry.space_group_name_H-M   'P 1'
#
loop_
_entity.id
_entity.type
_entity.pdbx_description
1 polymer ?
#
loop_
_entity_poly.entity_id
_entity_poly.type
_entity_poly.pdbx_seq_one_letter_code
_entity_poly.pdbx_strand_id
1 'polypeptide(L)'
;LLAMEESGVLVDRDMLNKQSRELATKMAELEAKAHELAGGPFNLGSPKQLQEILFEKQGLPVIRKTPKGQPSTAEDVLVELANDYELPAVIIEYRSVSKLKSTYTDKLPLQIAASTGRIHTSYHQAVAATGRLSSTDPNLQNIPIRTPEGRRIRQAFVAPKGKVLLAADYSQIELRIMAHLSADKGLVTAFAEE
;
A
#
# COMPACT_ATOMS: atom_id res chain seq x y z
N LEU A 1 22.61 -10.17 5.63
CA LEU A 1 21.26 -10.49 5.17
C LEU A 1 20.85 -11.91 5.57
N LEU A 2 21.68 -12.93 5.38
CA LEU A 2 21.35 -14.33 5.73
C LEU A 2 20.76 -14.47 7.14
N ALA A 3 21.42 -13.92 8.15
CA ALA A 3 20.91 -13.96 9.54
C ALA A 3 19.53 -13.27 9.71
N MET A 4 19.22 -12.25 8.92
CA MET A 4 17.90 -11.60 8.92
C MET A 4 16.85 -12.52 8.29
N GLU A 5 17.17 -13.17 7.18
CA GLU A 5 16.28 -14.09 6.48
C GLU A 5 16.01 -15.33 7.34
N GLU A 6 17.05 -15.92 7.95
CA GLU A 6 16.92 -17.06 8.87
C GLU A 6 16.12 -16.70 10.13
N SER A 7 16.31 -15.50 10.69
CA SER A 7 15.55 -15.04 11.86
C SER A 7 14.08 -14.84 11.55
N GLY A 8 13.75 -14.30 10.39
CA GLY A 8 12.39 -13.97 10.00
C GLY A 8 11.70 -12.99 10.96
N VAL A 9 10.42 -12.75 10.76
CA VAL A 9 9.60 -11.86 11.58
C VAL A 9 8.38 -12.58 12.16
N LEU A 10 8.04 -12.28 13.40
CA LEU A 10 6.86 -12.84 14.06
C LEU A 10 5.64 -12.01 13.71
N VAL A 11 4.55 -12.67 13.34
CA VAL A 11 3.30 -12.02 12.94
C VAL A 11 2.13 -12.66 13.69
N ASP A 12 1.24 -11.83 14.21
CA ASP A 12 -0.02 -12.25 14.84
C ASP A 12 -1.04 -12.63 13.74
N ARG A 13 -1.18 -13.94 13.52
CA ARG A 13 -2.10 -14.53 12.54
C ARG A 13 -3.55 -14.16 12.83
N ASP A 14 -3.96 -14.19 14.09
CA ASP A 14 -5.36 -13.99 14.49
C ASP A 14 -5.76 -12.53 14.28
N MET A 15 -4.84 -11.61 14.58
CA MET A 15 -5.01 -10.19 14.29
C MET A 15 -5.18 -9.95 12.77
N LEU A 16 -4.35 -10.54 11.92
CA LEU A 16 -4.48 -10.41 10.46
C LEU A 16 -5.81 -11.00 9.95
N ASN A 17 -6.19 -12.17 10.44
CA ASN A 17 -7.46 -12.80 10.07
C ASN A 17 -8.68 -11.96 10.50
N LYS A 18 -8.61 -11.32 11.67
CA LYS A 18 -9.64 -10.37 12.14
C LYS A 18 -9.71 -9.16 11.21
N GLN A 19 -8.57 -8.55 10.92
CA GLN A 19 -8.51 -7.41 10.01
C GLN A 19 -9.01 -7.77 8.60
N SER A 20 -8.69 -8.98 8.10
CA SER A 20 -9.19 -9.44 6.79
C SER A 20 -10.72 -9.49 6.74
N ARG A 21 -11.39 -9.95 7.82
CA ARG A 21 -12.86 -9.94 7.89
C ARG A 21 -13.44 -8.52 7.91
N GLU A 22 -12.83 -7.62 8.68
CA GLU A 22 -13.25 -6.22 8.76
C GLU A 22 -13.08 -5.51 7.40
N LEU A 23 -11.96 -5.75 6.70
CA LEU A 23 -11.75 -5.23 5.35
C LEU A 23 -12.75 -5.81 4.35
N ALA A 24 -13.12 -7.08 4.47
CA ALA A 24 -14.14 -7.69 3.62
C ALA A 24 -15.52 -7.04 3.81
N THR A 25 -15.90 -6.74 5.05
CA THR A 25 -17.16 -6.01 5.34
C THR A 25 -17.12 -4.61 4.71
N LYS A 26 -16.04 -3.87 4.91
CA LYS A 26 -15.87 -2.54 4.32
C LYS A 26 -15.90 -2.58 2.77
N MET A 27 -15.28 -3.58 2.15
CA MET A 27 -15.36 -3.78 0.70
C MET A 27 -16.80 -3.97 0.22
N ALA A 28 -17.58 -4.79 0.92
CA ALA A 28 -18.99 -5.04 0.56
C ALA A 28 -19.85 -3.76 0.69
N GLU A 29 -19.61 -2.95 1.72
CA GLU A 29 -20.27 -1.65 1.90
C GLU A 29 -19.92 -0.67 0.76
N LEU A 30 -18.62 -0.56 0.41
CA LEU A 30 -18.17 0.28 -0.69
C LEU A 30 -18.68 -0.20 -2.06
N GLU A 31 -18.75 -1.51 -2.27
CA GLU A 31 -19.31 -2.08 -3.49
C GLU A 31 -20.80 -1.77 -3.63
N ALA A 32 -21.57 -1.96 -2.56
CA ALA A 32 -23.01 -1.61 -2.54
C ALA A 32 -23.22 -0.11 -2.83
N LYS A 33 -22.44 0.76 -2.20
CA LYS A 33 -22.48 2.21 -2.45
C LYS A 33 -22.10 2.56 -3.89
N ALA A 34 -21.07 1.93 -4.44
CA ALA A 34 -20.67 2.15 -5.83
C ALA A 34 -21.75 1.71 -6.82
N HIS A 35 -22.43 0.59 -6.55
CA HIS A 35 -23.56 0.10 -7.36
C HIS A 35 -24.76 1.05 -7.31
N GLU A 36 -25.07 1.60 -6.13
CA GLU A 36 -26.12 2.62 -5.97
C GLU A 36 -25.81 3.87 -6.79
N LEU A 37 -24.59 4.43 -6.66
CA LEU A 37 -24.13 5.61 -7.40
C LEU A 37 -24.09 5.39 -8.92
N ALA A 38 -23.79 4.17 -9.36
CA ALA A 38 -23.71 3.81 -10.78
C ALA A 38 -25.09 3.47 -11.39
N GLY A 39 -26.13 3.31 -10.55
CA GLY A 39 -27.46 2.88 -11.00
C GLY A 39 -27.55 1.41 -11.37
N GLY A 40 -26.63 0.56 -10.89
CA GLY A 40 -26.65 -0.89 -11.13
C GLY A 40 -25.32 -1.59 -10.84
N PRO A 41 -25.32 -2.93 -10.81
CA PRO A 41 -24.15 -3.72 -10.48
C PRO A 41 -23.08 -3.66 -11.59
N PHE A 42 -21.81 -3.60 -11.18
CA PHE A 42 -20.64 -3.71 -12.04
C PHE A 42 -19.44 -4.19 -11.25
N ASN A 43 -18.37 -4.64 -11.93
CA ASN A 43 -17.14 -5.06 -11.28
C ASN A 43 -16.18 -3.88 -11.10
N LEU A 44 -16.00 -3.43 -9.84
CA LEU A 44 -15.09 -2.33 -9.46
C LEU A 44 -13.62 -2.65 -9.76
N GLY A 45 -13.26 -3.92 -9.89
CA GLY A 45 -11.92 -4.36 -10.30
C GLY A 45 -11.70 -4.38 -11.80
N SER A 46 -12.73 -4.15 -12.64
CA SER A 46 -12.63 -4.19 -14.09
C SER A 46 -12.41 -2.80 -14.70
N PRO A 47 -11.23 -2.47 -15.25
CA PRO A 47 -11.00 -1.19 -15.90
C PRO A 47 -11.99 -0.90 -17.03
N LYS A 48 -12.38 -1.94 -17.78
CA LYS A 48 -13.34 -1.81 -18.88
C LYS A 48 -14.73 -1.39 -18.40
N GLN A 49 -15.24 -2.04 -17.34
CA GLN A 49 -16.55 -1.67 -16.78
C GLN A 49 -16.53 -0.30 -16.12
N LEU A 50 -15.41 0.06 -15.47
CA LEU A 50 -15.23 1.41 -14.94
C LEU A 50 -15.24 2.47 -16.04
N GLN A 51 -14.63 2.22 -17.18
CA GLN A 51 -14.69 3.14 -18.33
C GLN A 51 -16.11 3.34 -18.81
N GLU A 52 -16.86 2.25 -19.00
CA GLU A 52 -18.28 2.30 -19.40
C GLU A 52 -19.12 3.09 -18.39
N ILE A 53 -18.99 2.81 -17.10
CA ILE A 53 -19.78 3.47 -16.05
C ILE A 53 -19.43 4.96 -15.94
N LEU A 54 -18.14 5.29 -15.80
CA LEU A 54 -17.71 6.65 -15.50
C LEU A 54 -17.85 7.58 -16.73
N PHE A 55 -17.42 7.13 -17.90
CA PHE A 55 -17.29 8.01 -19.05
C PHE A 55 -18.45 7.89 -20.06
N GLU A 56 -19.06 6.69 -20.21
CA GLU A 56 -20.15 6.51 -21.17
C GLU A 56 -21.53 6.70 -20.51
N LYS A 57 -21.77 6.12 -19.32
CA LYS A 57 -23.06 6.22 -18.65
C LYS A 57 -23.21 7.51 -17.83
N GLN A 58 -22.21 7.87 -17.05
CA GLN A 58 -22.26 9.05 -16.20
C GLN A 58 -21.72 10.33 -16.89
N GLY A 59 -21.03 10.17 -18.02
CA GLY A 59 -20.52 11.29 -18.82
C GLY A 59 -19.43 12.13 -18.14
N LEU A 60 -18.62 11.53 -17.24
CA LEU A 60 -17.53 12.24 -16.60
C LEU A 60 -16.48 12.68 -17.64
N PRO A 61 -15.77 13.81 -17.39
CA PRO A 61 -14.75 14.28 -18.31
C PRO A 61 -13.58 13.31 -18.42
N VAL A 62 -13.09 13.09 -19.65
CA VAL A 62 -11.92 12.27 -19.92
C VAL A 62 -10.66 13.10 -19.71
N ILE A 63 -10.06 13.02 -18.52
CA ILE A 63 -8.84 13.76 -18.14
C ILE A 63 -7.62 13.25 -18.92
N ARG A 64 -7.48 11.92 -19.02
CA ARG A 64 -6.35 11.28 -19.71
C ARG A 64 -6.78 10.02 -20.43
N LYS A 65 -6.09 9.70 -21.53
CA LYS A 65 -6.24 8.45 -22.27
C LYS A 65 -5.05 7.52 -22.04
N THR A 66 -5.31 6.22 -22.14
CA THR A 66 -4.26 5.19 -22.16
C THR A 66 -3.51 5.21 -23.50
N PRO A 67 -2.33 4.56 -23.63
CA PRO A 67 -1.64 4.43 -24.91
C PRO A 67 -2.49 3.80 -26.03
N LYS A 68 -3.54 3.05 -25.67
CA LYS A 68 -4.51 2.45 -26.61
C LYS A 68 -5.69 3.38 -26.94
N GLY A 69 -5.64 4.64 -26.52
CA GLY A 69 -6.69 5.64 -26.80
C GLY A 69 -7.94 5.57 -25.92
N GLN A 70 -8.03 4.62 -25.00
CA GLN A 70 -9.17 4.47 -24.08
C GLN A 70 -9.07 5.47 -22.90
N PRO A 71 -10.20 5.94 -22.33
CA PRO A 71 -10.20 6.73 -21.11
C PRO A 71 -9.43 6.02 -19.98
N SER A 72 -8.55 6.74 -19.27
CA SER A 72 -7.77 6.17 -18.17
C SER A 72 -8.60 6.12 -16.90
N THR A 73 -8.55 4.99 -16.18
CA THR A 73 -9.08 4.82 -14.82
C THR A 73 -7.95 4.62 -13.81
N ALA A 74 -6.76 5.16 -14.10
CA ALA A 74 -5.62 5.12 -13.18
C ALA A 74 -5.90 5.96 -11.93
N GLU A 75 -5.17 5.70 -10.86
CA GLU A 75 -5.42 6.27 -9.54
C GLU A 75 -5.38 7.81 -9.56
N ASP A 76 -4.38 8.39 -10.22
CA ASP A 76 -4.22 9.84 -10.38
C ASP A 76 -5.41 10.51 -11.09
N VAL A 77 -5.95 9.86 -12.13
CA VAL A 77 -7.16 10.32 -12.85
C VAL A 77 -8.39 10.25 -11.95
N LEU A 78 -8.55 9.15 -11.21
CA LEU A 78 -9.67 9.00 -10.29
C LEU A 78 -9.60 10.00 -9.13
N VAL A 79 -8.39 10.30 -8.63
CA VAL A 79 -8.18 11.32 -7.58
C VAL A 79 -8.62 12.71 -8.06
N GLU A 80 -8.30 13.08 -9.30
CA GLU A 80 -8.74 14.34 -9.88
C GLU A 80 -10.27 14.39 -10.02
N LEU A 81 -10.89 13.32 -10.55
CA LEU A 81 -12.35 13.20 -10.67
C LEU A 81 -13.07 13.19 -9.32
N ALA A 82 -12.44 12.67 -8.27
CA ALA A 82 -13.02 12.58 -6.93
C ALA A 82 -13.24 13.97 -6.27
N ASN A 83 -12.63 15.02 -6.79
CA ASN A 83 -12.89 16.39 -6.31
C ASN A 83 -14.33 16.85 -6.61
N ASP A 84 -14.92 16.38 -7.72
CA ASP A 84 -16.22 16.81 -8.20
C ASP A 84 -17.28 15.69 -8.21
N TYR A 85 -16.86 14.42 -8.15
CA TYR A 85 -17.73 13.25 -8.30
C TYR A 85 -17.51 12.23 -7.19
N GLU A 86 -18.61 11.75 -6.60
CA GLU A 86 -18.55 10.80 -5.46
C GLU A 86 -18.11 9.38 -5.88
N LEU A 87 -18.57 8.87 -7.02
CA LEU A 87 -18.26 7.50 -7.45
C LEU A 87 -16.75 7.24 -7.61
N PRO A 88 -15.93 8.12 -8.23
CA PRO A 88 -14.47 7.98 -8.24
C PRO A 88 -13.84 7.87 -6.84
N ALA A 89 -14.32 8.64 -5.85
CA ALA A 89 -13.83 8.58 -4.48
C ALA A 89 -14.09 7.20 -3.86
N VAL A 90 -15.30 6.67 -4.03
CA VAL A 90 -15.67 5.32 -3.56
C VAL A 90 -14.82 4.24 -4.24
N ILE A 91 -14.55 4.36 -5.53
CA ILE A 91 -13.71 3.41 -6.27
C ILE A 91 -12.26 3.43 -5.75
N ILE A 92 -11.69 4.60 -5.45
CA ILE A 92 -10.34 4.73 -4.88
C ILE A 92 -10.29 4.02 -3.52
N GLU A 93 -11.26 4.28 -2.65
CA GLU A 93 -11.32 3.66 -1.34
C GLU A 93 -11.46 2.13 -1.44
N TYR A 94 -12.35 1.65 -2.30
CA TYR A 94 -12.50 0.21 -2.58
C TYR A 94 -11.19 -0.42 -3.04
N ARG A 95 -10.49 0.19 -4.00
CA ARG A 95 -9.18 -0.30 -4.50
C ARG A 95 -8.13 -0.34 -3.40
N SER A 96 -8.09 0.68 -2.56
CA SER A 96 -7.17 0.74 -1.41
C SER A 96 -7.43 -0.40 -0.44
N VAL A 97 -8.67 -0.57 -0.01
CA VAL A 97 -9.10 -1.63 0.92
C VAL A 97 -8.86 -3.03 0.32
N SER A 98 -9.22 -3.23 -0.94
CA SER A 98 -9.00 -4.48 -1.68
C SER A 98 -7.52 -4.84 -1.77
N LYS A 99 -6.66 -3.87 -2.06
CA LYS A 99 -5.20 -4.05 -2.10
C LYS A 99 -4.63 -4.44 -0.73
N LEU A 100 -5.09 -3.78 0.34
CA LEU A 100 -4.67 -4.11 1.71
C LEU A 100 -5.05 -5.55 2.08
N LYS A 101 -6.29 -5.93 1.79
CA LYS A 101 -6.79 -7.27 2.04
C LYS A 101 -6.03 -8.32 1.25
N SER A 102 -6.02 -8.21 -0.07
CA SER A 102 -5.44 -9.23 -0.96
C SER A 102 -3.92 -9.35 -0.84
N THR A 103 -3.21 -8.25 -0.54
CA THR A 103 -1.75 -8.24 -0.49
C THR A 103 -1.20 -8.63 0.87
N TYR A 104 -1.88 -8.24 1.95
CA TYR A 104 -1.35 -8.41 3.31
C TYR A 104 -2.19 -9.34 4.18
N THR A 105 -3.46 -8.99 4.47
CA THR A 105 -4.20 -9.73 5.49
C THR A 105 -4.59 -11.14 5.06
N ASP A 106 -4.74 -11.40 3.76
CA ASP A 106 -5.00 -12.75 3.24
C ASP A 106 -3.71 -13.54 2.99
N LYS A 107 -2.64 -12.89 2.52
CA LYS A 107 -1.42 -13.59 2.12
C LYS A 107 -0.43 -13.83 3.26
N LEU A 108 -0.20 -12.84 4.14
CA LEU A 108 0.81 -12.98 5.20
C LEU A 108 0.55 -14.17 6.12
N PRO A 109 -0.72 -14.48 6.55
CA PRO A 109 -0.98 -15.67 7.36
C PRO A 109 -0.58 -16.98 6.70
N LEU A 110 -0.64 -17.05 5.36
CA LEU A 110 -0.29 -18.24 4.58
C LEU A 110 1.23 -18.43 4.41
N GLN A 111 1.99 -17.35 4.61
CA GLN A 111 3.45 -17.33 4.47
C GLN A 111 4.17 -17.59 5.81
N ILE A 112 3.44 -17.81 6.89
CA ILE A 112 4.03 -18.20 8.17
C ILE A 112 4.55 -19.63 8.05
N ALA A 113 5.86 -19.81 8.13
CA ALA A 113 6.52 -21.11 8.06
C ALA A 113 6.12 -21.97 9.27
N ALA A 114 5.65 -23.20 9.03
CA ALA A 114 5.20 -24.09 10.09
C ALA A 114 6.33 -24.49 11.06
N SER A 115 7.57 -24.54 10.56
CA SER A 115 8.75 -24.93 11.34
C SER A 115 9.21 -23.85 12.34
N THR A 116 9.01 -22.58 12.02
CA THR A 116 9.52 -21.45 12.83
C THR A 116 8.40 -20.60 13.43
N GLY A 117 7.17 -20.67 12.91
CA GLY A 117 6.06 -19.79 13.24
C GLY A 117 6.28 -18.34 12.77
N ARG A 118 7.22 -18.11 11.87
CA ARG A 118 7.64 -16.77 11.42
C ARG A 118 7.54 -16.65 9.90
N ILE A 119 7.52 -15.42 9.42
CA ILE A 119 7.62 -15.12 7.99
C ILE A 119 9.09 -14.86 7.67
N HIS A 120 9.57 -15.49 6.60
CA HIS A 120 10.94 -15.35 6.10
C HIS A 120 10.87 -14.75 4.70
N THR A 121 11.30 -13.51 4.56
CA THR A 121 11.42 -12.82 3.27
C THR A 121 12.82 -13.04 2.69
N SER A 122 12.96 -12.91 1.38
CA SER A 122 14.26 -12.89 0.71
C SER A 122 14.69 -11.45 0.43
N TYR A 123 15.93 -11.08 0.74
CA TYR A 123 16.49 -9.77 0.51
C TYR A 123 17.43 -9.75 -0.69
N HIS A 124 17.30 -8.72 -1.54
CA HIS A 124 18.11 -8.55 -2.75
C HIS A 124 18.85 -7.20 -2.74
N GLN A 125 20.17 -7.23 -2.92
CA GLN A 125 21.02 -6.03 -2.93
C GLN A 125 21.16 -5.36 -4.31
N ALA A 126 21.07 -6.14 -5.40
CA ALA A 126 21.41 -5.70 -6.75
C ALA A 126 20.19 -5.51 -7.67
N VAL A 127 19.01 -5.28 -7.11
CA VAL A 127 17.75 -5.12 -7.88
C VAL A 127 17.40 -3.64 -8.06
N ALA A 128 17.49 -2.84 -7.01
CA ALA A 128 17.17 -1.42 -7.09
C ALA A 128 18.36 -0.64 -7.65
N ALA A 129 18.13 0.15 -8.72
CA ALA A 129 19.16 1.02 -9.31
C ALA A 129 19.73 2.06 -8.33
N THR A 130 18.99 2.38 -7.27
CA THR A 130 19.38 3.30 -6.20
C THR A 130 20.34 2.68 -5.16
N GLY A 131 20.65 1.39 -5.26
CA GLY A 131 21.42 0.66 -4.23
C GLY A 131 20.63 0.30 -2.97
N ARG A 132 19.31 0.60 -2.91
CA ARG A 132 18.45 0.16 -1.81
C ARG A 132 18.23 -1.35 -1.85
N LEU A 133 18.01 -1.96 -0.68
CA LEU A 133 17.53 -3.35 -0.61
C LEU A 133 16.12 -3.45 -1.17
N SER A 134 15.80 -4.58 -1.77
CA SER A 134 14.42 -5.00 -2.02
C SER A 134 14.13 -6.30 -1.27
N SER A 135 12.86 -6.57 -0.99
CA SER A 135 12.43 -7.81 -0.36
C SER A 135 11.30 -8.45 -1.18
N THR A 136 11.32 -9.78 -1.26
CA THR A 136 10.30 -10.58 -1.97
C THR A 136 9.87 -11.77 -1.14
N ASP A 137 8.69 -12.27 -1.39
CA ASP A 137 8.11 -13.50 -0.85
C ASP A 137 8.08 -13.60 0.69
N PRO A 138 7.48 -12.59 1.38
CA PRO A 138 6.73 -11.43 0.90
C PRO A 138 7.57 -10.16 0.79
N ASN A 139 7.07 -9.14 0.06
CA ASN A 139 7.66 -7.82 0.11
C ASN A 139 7.24 -7.11 1.42
N LEU A 140 8.13 -7.08 2.41
CA LEU A 140 7.91 -6.45 3.71
C LEU A 140 8.21 -4.94 3.73
N GLN A 141 8.86 -4.41 2.67
CA GLN A 141 9.21 -2.98 2.60
C GLN A 141 8.04 -2.09 2.18
N ASN A 142 6.98 -2.68 1.61
CA ASN A 142 5.80 -1.94 1.13
C ASN A 142 4.60 -2.02 2.09
N ILE A 143 4.81 -2.40 3.35
CA ILE A 143 3.73 -2.41 4.36
C ILE A 143 3.23 -0.97 4.56
N PRO A 144 1.93 -0.72 4.36
CA PRO A 144 1.40 0.64 4.34
C PRO A 144 1.51 1.32 5.73
N ILE A 145 1.74 2.63 5.71
CA ILE A 145 1.86 3.45 6.93
C ILE A 145 0.97 4.70 6.91
N ARG A 146 0.50 5.11 5.72
CA ARG A 146 -0.22 6.39 5.58
C ARG A 146 -1.66 6.33 6.05
N THR A 147 -2.38 5.25 5.77
CA THR A 147 -3.79 5.10 6.16
C THR A 147 -3.93 4.42 7.53
N PRO A 148 -5.02 4.68 8.27
CA PRO A 148 -5.31 3.97 9.54
C PRO A 148 -5.35 2.45 9.37
N GLU A 149 -6.01 1.95 8.32
CA GLU A 149 -6.10 0.53 8.00
C GLU A 149 -4.71 -0.07 7.71
N GLY A 150 -3.89 0.64 6.93
CA GLY A 150 -2.51 0.23 6.66
C GLY A 150 -1.66 0.17 7.92
N ARG A 151 -1.77 1.15 8.81
CA ARG A 151 -1.07 1.13 10.11
C ARG A 151 -1.48 -0.05 10.98
N ARG A 152 -2.74 -0.49 10.93
CA ARG A 152 -3.22 -1.66 11.67
C ARG A 152 -2.55 -2.95 11.21
N ILE A 153 -2.20 -3.09 9.92
CA ILE A 153 -1.43 -4.24 9.41
C ILE A 153 -0.06 -4.30 10.09
N ARG A 154 0.59 -3.16 10.28
CA ARG A 154 1.89 -3.09 10.99
C ARG A 154 1.80 -3.57 12.44
N GLN A 155 0.67 -3.36 13.12
CA GLN A 155 0.45 -3.82 14.49
C GLN A 155 0.46 -5.35 14.63
N ALA A 156 0.21 -6.08 13.52
CA ALA A 156 0.31 -7.53 13.50
C ALA A 156 1.76 -8.04 13.52
N PHE A 157 2.75 -7.18 13.27
CA PHE A 157 4.16 -7.52 13.43
C PHE A 157 4.55 -7.31 14.89
N VAL A 158 4.84 -8.39 15.58
CA VAL A 158 5.00 -8.40 17.05
C VAL A 158 6.36 -8.93 17.47
N ALA A 159 6.82 -8.53 18.65
CA ALA A 159 8.00 -9.10 19.26
C ALA A 159 7.65 -10.40 20.01
N PRO A 160 8.57 -11.37 20.12
CA PRO A 160 8.42 -12.51 20.99
C PRO A 160 8.26 -12.08 22.46
N LYS A 161 7.65 -12.95 23.28
CA LYS A 161 7.47 -12.70 24.74
C LYS A 161 8.79 -12.29 25.38
N GLY A 162 8.76 -11.21 26.15
CA GLY A 162 9.93 -10.65 26.84
C GLY A 162 10.90 -9.87 25.96
N LYS A 163 10.52 -9.58 24.71
CA LYS A 163 11.27 -8.76 23.78
C LYS A 163 10.44 -7.56 23.30
N VAL A 164 11.09 -6.58 22.70
CA VAL A 164 10.46 -5.41 22.08
C VAL A 164 10.93 -5.25 20.66
N LEU A 165 10.12 -4.60 19.83
CA LEU A 165 10.56 -4.13 18.52
C LEU A 165 11.24 -2.79 18.72
N LEU A 166 12.50 -2.69 18.29
CA LEU A 166 13.23 -1.43 18.21
C LEU A 166 13.26 -0.99 16.74
N ALA A 167 12.75 0.20 16.48
CA ALA A 167 12.87 0.86 15.19
C ALA A 167 13.76 2.08 15.32
N ALA A 168 14.79 2.17 14.47
CA ALA A 168 15.66 3.34 14.36
C ALA A 168 15.82 3.69 12.89
N ASP A 169 15.64 4.95 12.54
CA ASP A 169 15.76 5.46 11.18
C ASP A 169 16.52 6.78 11.18
N TYR A 170 17.32 6.99 10.14
CA TYR A 170 18.01 8.26 9.94
C TYR A 170 17.04 9.30 9.39
N SER A 171 16.79 10.37 10.16
CA SER A 171 15.96 11.48 9.68
C SER A 171 16.60 12.16 8.48
N GLN A 172 15.89 12.24 7.36
CA GLN A 172 16.27 12.98 6.14
C GLN A 172 17.69 12.66 5.63
N ILE A 173 18.12 11.39 5.70
CA ILE A 173 19.50 11.00 5.42
C ILE A 173 19.97 11.42 4.02
N GLU A 174 19.12 11.30 3.00
CA GLU A 174 19.46 11.67 1.63
C GLU A 174 19.73 13.18 1.51
N LEU A 175 18.92 14.01 2.16
CA LEU A 175 19.11 15.47 2.18
C LEU A 175 20.34 15.87 2.99
N ARG A 176 20.66 15.17 4.08
CA ARG A 176 21.89 15.39 4.87
C ARG A 176 23.13 15.03 4.07
N ILE A 177 23.12 13.92 3.33
CA ILE A 177 24.19 13.55 2.40
C ILE A 177 24.31 14.60 1.30
N MET A 178 23.21 15.07 0.73
CA MET A 178 23.20 16.10 -0.29
C MET A 178 23.79 17.42 0.24
N ALA A 179 23.41 17.83 1.44
CA ALA A 179 23.98 19.01 2.10
C ALA A 179 25.51 18.91 2.25
N HIS A 180 25.99 17.73 2.66
CA HIS A 180 27.43 17.47 2.81
C HIS A 180 28.17 17.51 1.48
N LEU A 181 27.64 16.82 0.45
CA LEU A 181 28.30 16.71 -0.86
C LEU A 181 28.25 18.00 -1.67
N SER A 182 27.14 18.75 -1.61
CA SER A 182 26.98 20.02 -2.34
C SER A 182 27.60 21.21 -1.64
N ALA A 183 27.85 21.11 -0.33
CA ALA A 183 28.19 22.21 0.55
C ALA A 183 27.26 23.44 0.42
N ASP A 184 25.99 23.19 0.05
CA ASP A 184 24.98 24.25 -0.04
C ASP A 184 24.72 24.84 1.34
N LYS A 185 24.93 26.18 1.45
CA LYS A 185 24.86 26.88 2.74
C LYS A 185 23.45 26.79 3.37
N GLY A 186 22.40 26.83 2.56
CA GLY A 186 21.01 26.75 3.05
C GLY A 186 20.73 25.40 3.66
N LEU A 187 21.09 24.30 2.96
CA LEU A 187 20.92 22.94 3.46
C LEU A 187 21.77 22.67 4.71
N VAL A 188 23.05 23.08 4.68
CA VAL A 188 23.95 22.90 5.84
C VAL A 188 23.42 23.64 7.07
N THR A 189 22.99 24.89 6.92
CA THR A 189 22.43 25.68 8.03
C THR A 189 21.14 25.03 8.57
N ALA A 190 20.22 24.62 7.68
CA ALA A 190 18.97 24.00 8.09
C ALA A 190 19.18 22.74 8.95
N PHE A 191 20.19 21.91 8.64
CA PHE A 191 20.50 20.72 9.44
C PHE A 191 21.43 20.96 10.65
N ALA A 192 22.06 22.12 10.74
CA ALA A 192 22.86 22.47 11.91
C ALA A 192 22.02 23.07 13.04
N GLU A 193 20.83 23.59 12.75
CA GLU A 193 19.92 24.25 13.67
C GLU A 193 18.81 23.31 14.18
N GLU A 194 18.71 22.05 13.69
CA GLU A 194 17.85 20.99 14.20
C GLU A 194 18.46 20.33 15.45
#